data_718e7b06492e4ca39183f8d2ca657230
#
_entry.id   718e7b06492e4ca39183f8d2ca657230
#
_cell.length_a   1.000
_cell.length_b   1.000
_cell.length_c   1.000
_cell.angle_alpha   90.00
_cell.angle_beta   90.00
_cell.angle_gamma   90.00
#
_symmetry.space_group_name_H-M   'P 1'
#
loop_
_entity.id
_entity.type
_entity.pdbx_description
1 polymer ?
#
loop_
_entity_poly.entity_id
_entity_poly.type
_entity_poly.pdbx_seq_one_letter_code
_entity_poly.pdbx_strand_id
1 'polypeptide(L)'
;MSNCAEVLVANGTGILLMLLILHYGNKMFQVGLLADKLYCGMVWLTLALCMVETATFLMDGKLFAGSRIMAFVLNELLYTMDILFGFLWILFADAKVYSENKLLRKHFIPMILPLLVMLVLLIANIFNGWVFEISEENVYSRNFLFVFNYVVTYGYLLAGVGILYKNRRRTKRYTYLPVLLFILPVAIGSLLQFLFYGIATLWLSAAIGLTSLYISMQTENAYLDRLTGVYNRYYLETYVGALYKEAAYDFKKKKFAALMIDIDNFKSINDRYGHVVGDDALIRTSRILRASVGKNALVARYGGDEFLIILREKNEMETALLVGEIQNNCAAFNRIWDKDYTLSFSIGYTVVDPSVVDKEEFFIRTDRAMYAAKRQKAEVGEHRPPPSAE
;
A
#
# COMPACT_ATOMS: atom_id res chain seq x y z
N MET A 1 -26.00 34.12 0.77
CA MET A 1 -24.68 34.50 0.22
C MET A 1 -23.73 33.34 0.54
N SER A 2 -23.29 32.63 -0.49
CA SER A 2 -22.26 31.60 -0.31
C SER A 2 -21.01 32.29 0.26
N ASN A 3 -20.40 31.72 1.30
CA ASN A 3 -19.16 32.23 1.86
C ASN A 3 -17.99 31.94 0.89
N CYS A 4 -17.93 32.70 -0.23
CA CYS A 4 -16.89 32.52 -1.26
C CYS A 4 -15.47 32.47 -0.66
N ALA A 5 -15.23 33.18 0.45
CA ALA A 5 -13.95 33.15 1.13
C ALA A 5 -13.64 31.77 1.76
N GLU A 6 -14.63 31.11 2.37
CA GLU A 6 -14.47 29.78 2.97
C GLU A 6 -14.21 28.73 1.88
N VAL A 7 -14.94 28.78 0.75
CA VAL A 7 -14.73 27.91 -0.40
C VAL A 7 -13.33 28.08 -0.99
N LEU A 8 -12.88 29.33 -1.16
CA LEU A 8 -11.53 29.65 -1.67
C LEU A 8 -10.44 29.10 -0.74
N VAL A 9 -10.61 29.25 0.57
CA VAL A 9 -9.62 28.74 1.56
C VAL A 9 -9.63 27.21 1.56
N ALA A 10 -10.79 26.57 1.58
CA ALA A 10 -10.91 25.12 1.61
C ALA A 10 -10.30 24.49 0.34
N ASN A 11 -10.76 24.90 -0.83
CA ASN A 11 -10.26 24.37 -2.09
C ASN A 11 -8.83 24.80 -2.39
N GLY A 12 -8.41 26.00 -2.00
CA GLY A 12 -7.02 26.46 -2.10
C GLY A 12 -6.07 25.57 -1.28
N THR A 13 -6.49 25.18 -0.07
CA THR A 13 -5.74 24.22 0.75
C THR A 13 -5.69 22.85 0.09
N GLY A 14 -6.80 22.37 -0.46
CA GLY A 14 -6.84 21.12 -1.23
C GLY A 14 -5.90 21.13 -2.43
N ILE A 15 -5.89 22.21 -3.21
CA ILE A 15 -4.97 22.40 -4.35
C ILE A 15 -3.51 22.35 -3.87
N LEU A 16 -3.16 23.06 -2.80
CA LEU A 16 -1.81 23.07 -2.26
C LEU A 16 -1.35 21.65 -1.86
N LEU A 17 -2.20 20.90 -1.16
CA LEU A 17 -1.90 19.51 -0.78
C LEU A 17 -1.66 18.62 -2.00
N MET A 18 -2.49 18.74 -3.04
CA MET A 18 -2.33 17.95 -4.27
C MET A 18 -1.05 18.32 -5.02
N LEU A 19 -0.70 19.59 -5.11
CA LEU A 19 0.55 20.05 -5.71
C LEU A 19 1.78 19.54 -4.96
N LEU A 20 1.74 19.52 -3.62
CA LEU A 20 2.81 18.93 -2.80
C LEU A 20 2.98 17.43 -3.08
N ILE A 21 1.89 16.67 -3.18
CA ILE A 21 1.95 15.25 -3.52
C ILE A 21 2.53 15.04 -4.92
N LEU A 22 2.13 15.83 -5.91
CA LEU A 22 2.65 15.74 -7.28
C LEU A 22 4.14 16.07 -7.34
N HIS A 23 4.60 17.05 -6.58
CA HIS A 23 6.00 17.44 -6.52
C HIS A 23 6.88 16.35 -5.90
N TYR A 24 6.52 15.86 -4.70
CA TYR A 24 7.31 14.87 -3.98
C TYR A 24 7.07 13.42 -4.45
N GLY A 25 5.89 13.14 -5.03
CA GLY A 25 5.49 11.82 -5.50
C GLY A 25 6.06 11.42 -6.87
N ASN A 26 6.70 12.33 -7.59
CA ASN A 26 7.13 12.11 -8.98
C ASN A 26 7.97 10.82 -9.17
N LYS A 27 8.87 10.51 -8.26
CA LYS A 27 9.67 9.28 -8.29
C LYS A 27 8.83 7.99 -8.09
N MET A 28 7.78 8.05 -7.28
CA MET A 28 6.87 6.92 -7.04
C MET A 28 6.02 6.62 -8.28
N PHE A 29 5.57 7.65 -8.97
CA PHE A 29 4.75 7.53 -10.18
C PHE A 29 5.51 6.96 -11.39
N GLN A 30 6.84 7.01 -11.38
CA GLN A 30 7.70 6.45 -12.42
C GLN A 30 7.84 4.92 -12.35
N VAL A 31 7.56 4.28 -11.20
CA VAL A 31 7.76 2.82 -11.00
C VAL A 31 6.75 1.96 -11.78
N GLY A 32 5.69 2.55 -12.33
CA GLY A 32 4.85 1.91 -13.35
C GLY A 32 3.77 0.97 -12.83
N LEU A 33 3.60 0.76 -11.52
CA LEU A 33 2.52 -0.05 -10.97
C LEU A 33 1.16 0.60 -11.26
N LEU A 34 0.18 -0.22 -11.65
CA LEU A 34 -1.16 0.27 -11.99
C LEU A 34 -1.82 1.02 -10.81
N ALA A 35 -1.66 0.52 -9.59
CA ALA A 35 -2.18 1.20 -8.39
C ALA A 35 -1.59 2.61 -8.22
N ASP A 36 -0.29 2.80 -8.49
CA ASP A 36 0.36 4.11 -8.37
C ASP A 36 -0.14 5.09 -9.45
N LYS A 37 -0.39 4.59 -10.66
CA LYS A 37 -0.98 5.39 -11.77
C LYS A 37 -2.40 5.81 -11.45
N LEU A 38 -3.22 4.90 -10.90
CA LEU A 38 -4.59 5.20 -10.50
C LEU A 38 -4.63 6.21 -9.34
N TYR A 39 -3.73 6.05 -8.37
CA TYR A 39 -3.55 7.03 -7.30
C TYR A 39 -3.18 8.42 -7.85
N CYS A 40 -2.21 8.48 -8.76
CA CYS A 40 -1.83 9.73 -9.43
C CYS A 40 -3.02 10.35 -10.20
N GLY A 41 -3.82 9.54 -10.87
CA GLY A 41 -5.06 9.98 -11.52
C GLY A 41 -6.05 10.60 -10.55
N MET A 42 -6.24 10.01 -9.36
CA MET A 42 -7.08 10.59 -8.31
C MET A 42 -6.54 11.93 -7.80
N VAL A 43 -5.22 12.08 -7.66
CA VAL A 43 -4.59 13.34 -7.23
C VAL A 43 -4.82 14.46 -8.26
N TRP A 44 -4.59 14.20 -9.54
CA TRP A 44 -4.87 15.16 -10.61
C TRP A 44 -6.35 15.51 -10.69
N LEU A 45 -7.22 14.52 -10.55
CA LEU A 45 -8.66 14.72 -10.58
C LEU A 45 -9.13 15.56 -9.40
N THR A 46 -8.63 15.32 -8.18
CA THR A 46 -8.96 16.12 -6.99
C THR A 46 -8.50 17.57 -7.13
N LEU A 47 -7.31 17.78 -7.70
CA LEU A 47 -6.82 19.12 -7.99
C LEU A 47 -7.77 19.86 -8.95
N ALA A 48 -8.18 19.21 -10.03
CA ALA A 48 -9.12 19.78 -10.99
C ALA A 48 -10.52 19.99 -10.37
N LEU A 49 -10.99 19.07 -9.52
CA LEU A 49 -12.27 19.19 -8.80
C LEU A 49 -12.28 20.40 -7.84
N CYS A 50 -11.21 20.65 -7.11
CA CYS A 50 -11.08 21.86 -6.27
C CYS A 50 -11.18 23.13 -7.13
N MET A 51 -10.57 23.16 -8.31
CA MET A 51 -10.62 24.31 -9.22
C MET A 51 -12.05 24.49 -9.78
N VAL A 52 -12.67 23.42 -10.27
CA VAL A 52 -14.00 23.46 -10.86
C VAL A 52 -15.05 23.84 -9.82
N GLU A 53 -15.01 23.24 -8.63
CA GLU A 53 -15.94 23.59 -7.54
C GLU A 53 -15.79 25.08 -7.15
N THR A 54 -14.56 25.58 -7.03
CA THR A 54 -14.33 27.00 -6.78
C THR A 54 -14.96 27.87 -7.89
N ALA A 55 -14.80 27.47 -9.14
CA ALA A 55 -15.38 28.19 -10.27
C ALA A 55 -16.93 28.16 -10.25
N THR A 56 -17.57 27.04 -9.86
CA THR A 56 -19.04 26.99 -9.73
C THR A 56 -19.55 27.97 -8.69
N PHE A 57 -18.90 28.04 -7.50
CA PHE A 57 -19.30 28.99 -6.45
C PHE A 57 -19.05 30.47 -6.84
N LEU A 58 -17.99 30.74 -7.57
CA LEU A 58 -17.70 32.11 -8.04
C LEU A 58 -18.68 32.58 -9.14
N MET A 59 -19.25 31.63 -9.91
CA MET A 59 -20.21 31.92 -10.98
C MET A 59 -21.66 32.00 -10.48
N ASP A 60 -21.97 31.42 -9.34
CA ASP A 60 -23.32 31.39 -8.78
C ASP A 60 -23.86 32.79 -8.52
N GLY A 61 -25.01 33.10 -9.08
CA GLY A 61 -25.67 34.43 -9.01
C GLY A 61 -24.98 35.55 -9.80
N LYS A 62 -23.96 35.27 -10.63
CA LYS A 62 -23.33 36.29 -11.49
C LYS A 62 -24.05 36.39 -12.84
N LEU A 63 -24.44 37.62 -13.23
CA LEU A 63 -25.15 37.90 -14.47
C LEU A 63 -24.22 38.60 -15.48
N PHE A 64 -23.88 37.88 -16.53
CA PHE A 64 -23.20 38.37 -17.74
C PHE A 64 -23.56 37.49 -18.94
N ALA A 65 -23.24 37.93 -20.15
CA ALA A 65 -23.55 37.18 -21.36
C ALA A 65 -22.92 35.79 -21.34
N GLY A 66 -23.75 34.73 -21.34
CA GLY A 66 -23.29 33.32 -21.28
C GLY A 66 -23.07 32.76 -19.88
N SER A 67 -23.25 33.54 -18.80
CA SER A 67 -23.03 33.09 -17.41
C SER A 67 -23.80 31.81 -17.08
N ARG A 68 -25.07 31.70 -17.49
CA ARG A 68 -25.91 30.52 -17.25
C ARG A 68 -25.36 29.25 -17.92
N ILE A 69 -24.91 29.38 -19.17
CA ILE A 69 -24.31 28.25 -19.90
C ILE A 69 -23.01 27.83 -19.20
N MET A 70 -22.20 28.81 -18.82
CA MET A 70 -20.93 28.52 -18.09
C MET A 70 -21.17 27.85 -16.74
N ALA A 71 -22.13 28.33 -15.95
CA ALA A 71 -22.52 27.72 -14.69
C ALA A 71 -23.04 26.28 -14.89
N PHE A 72 -23.85 26.05 -15.92
CA PHE A 72 -24.33 24.72 -16.28
C PHE A 72 -23.20 23.78 -16.63
N VAL A 73 -22.28 24.16 -17.51
CA VAL A 73 -21.14 23.35 -17.94
C VAL A 73 -20.21 23.03 -16.76
N LEU A 74 -19.94 24.01 -15.89
CA LEU A 74 -19.09 23.78 -14.72
C LEU A 74 -19.72 22.78 -13.73
N ASN A 75 -21.03 22.86 -13.49
CA ASN A 75 -21.71 21.91 -12.63
C ASN A 75 -21.79 20.51 -13.26
N GLU A 76 -22.07 20.42 -14.58
CA GLU A 76 -22.06 19.15 -15.32
C GLU A 76 -20.69 18.48 -15.26
N LEU A 77 -19.63 19.26 -15.43
CA LEU A 77 -18.24 18.79 -15.29
C LEU A 77 -17.95 18.33 -13.87
N LEU A 78 -18.39 19.07 -12.84
CA LEU A 78 -18.20 18.72 -11.43
C LEU A 78 -18.82 17.36 -11.11
N TYR A 79 -20.10 17.13 -11.51
CA TYR A 79 -20.77 15.84 -11.32
C TYR A 79 -20.08 14.69 -12.06
N THR A 80 -19.65 14.93 -13.30
CA THR A 80 -18.93 13.92 -14.10
C THR A 80 -17.62 13.54 -13.45
N MET A 81 -16.85 14.50 -12.96
CA MET A 81 -15.57 14.28 -12.32
C MET A 81 -15.70 13.62 -10.95
N ASP A 82 -16.78 13.91 -10.19
CA ASP A 82 -17.09 13.28 -8.90
C ASP A 82 -17.27 11.76 -9.05
N ILE A 83 -18.07 11.33 -10.02
CA ILE A 83 -18.29 9.91 -10.29
C ILE A 83 -17.02 9.23 -10.80
N LEU A 84 -16.26 9.92 -11.65
CA LEU A 84 -14.97 9.42 -12.13
C LEU A 84 -13.99 9.20 -10.98
N PHE A 85 -14.01 10.06 -9.96
CA PHE A 85 -13.20 9.88 -8.75
C PHE A 85 -13.58 8.60 -8.00
N GLY A 86 -14.87 8.35 -7.78
CA GLY A 86 -15.38 7.11 -7.19
C GLY A 86 -14.98 5.86 -7.99
N PHE A 87 -15.05 5.94 -9.31
CA PHE A 87 -14.63 4.85 -10.20
C PHE A 87 -13.11 4.61 -10.14
N LEU A 88 -12.27 5.64 -10.14
CA LEU A 88 -10.81 5.49 -9.96
C LEU A 88 -10.46 4.89 -8.60
N TRP A 89 -11.20 5.25 -7.55
CA TRP A 89 -11.02 4.68 -6.22
C TRP A 89 -11.25 3.16 -6.20
N ILE A 90 -12.36 2.66 -6.77
CA ILE A 90 -12.62 1.22 -6.78
C ILE A 90 -11.60 0.46 -7.63
N LEU A 91 -11.13 1.03 -8.74
CA LEU A 91 -10.05 0.47 -9.54
C LEU A 91 -8.73 0.44 -8.78
N PHE A 92 -8.42 1.49 -8.03
CA PHE A 92 -7.25 1.54 -7.15
C PHE A 92 -7.31 0.46 -6.08
N ALA A 93 -8.46 0.30 -5.41
CA ALA A 93 -8.66 -0.73 -4.40
C ALA A 93 -8.48 -2.15 -4.95
N ASP A 94 -9.01 -2.42 -6.16
CA ASP A 94 -8.84 -3.71 -6.84
C ASP A 94 -7.38 -3.94 -7.26
N ALA A 95 -6.71 -2.94 -7.83
CA ALA A 95 -5.31 -3.02 -8.25
C ALA A 95 -4.34 -3.22 -7.06
N LYS A 96 -4.67 -2.66 -5.89
CA LYS A 96 -3.86 -2.84 -4.66
C LYS A 96 -3.95 -4.26 -4.09
N VAL A 97 -5.06 -4.96 -4.33
CA VAL A 97 -5.30 -6.36 -3.89
C VAL A 97 -4.76 -7.37 -4.89
N TYR A 98 -5.01 -7.14 -6.15
CA TYR A 98 -4.74 -8.05 -7.25
C TYR A 98 -3.68 -7.46 -8.17
N SER A 99 -2.41 -7.77 -7.90
CA SER A 99 -1.27 -7.26 -8.67
C SER A 99 -1.21 -7.74 -10.13
N GLU A 100 -2.15 -8.56 -10.59
CA GLU A 100 -2.19 -9.10 -11.94
C GLU A 100 -3.35 -8.54 -12.77
N ASN A 101 -3.06 -8.06 -13.97
CA ASN A 101 -4.02 -7.50 -14.95
C ASN A 101 -5.19 -8.43 -15.34
N LYS A 102 -5.14 -9.72 -15.04
CA LYS A 102 -6.17 -10.72 -15.42
C LYS A 102 -7.47 -10.57 -14.60
N LEU A 103 -7.38 -10.18 -13.32
CA LEU A 103 -8.56 -10.05 -12.46
C LEU A 103 -9.30 -8.74 -12.68
N LEU A 104 -8.59 -7.66 -13.02
CA LEU A 104 -9.20 -6.39 -13.43
C LEU A 104 -10.19 -6.58 -14.58
N ARG A 105 -9.87 -7.42 -15.57
CA ARG A 105 -10.78 -7.70 -16.70
C ARG A 105 -12.11 -8.34 -16.27
N LYS A 106 -12.10 -9.20 -15.25
CA LYS A 106 -13.31 -9.89 -14.76
C LYS A 106 -14.24 -8.95 -13.99
N HIS A 107 -13.68 -8.02 -13.22
CA HIS A 107 -14.44 -7.12 -12.36
C HIS A 107 -14.77 -5.77 -13.02
N PHE A 108 -14.13 -5.48 -14.16
CA PHE A 108 -14.24 -4.18 -14.83
C PHE A 108 -15.67 -3.85 -15.28
N ILE A 109 -16.39 -4.82 -15.88
CA ILE A 109 -17.74 -4.60 -16.38
C ILE A 109 -18.71 -4.18 -15.26
N PRO A 110 -18.82 -4.90 -14.12
CA PRO A 110 -19.69 -4.47 -13.03
C PRO A 110 -19.25 -3.15 -12.39
N MET A 111 -17.95 -2.81 -12.46
CA MET A 111 -17.45 -1.54 -11.92
C MET A 111 -17.77 -0.34 -12.84
N ILE A 112 -17.75 -0.51 -14.16
CA ILE A 112 -17.99 0.59 -15.11
C ILE A 112 -19.47 0.89 -15.30
N LEU A 113 -20.35 -0.08 -15.06
CA LEU A 113 -21.79 0.06 -15.34
C LEU A 113 -22.44 1.24 -14.58
N PRO A 114 -22.25 1.45 -13.26
CA PRO A 114 -22.82 2.60 -12.56
C PRO A 114 -22.31 3.94 -13.12
N LEU A 115 -21.03 4.01 -13.52
CA LEU A 115 -20.47 5.19 -14.18
C LEU A 115 -21.20 5.52 -15.47
N LEU A 116 -21.42 4.51 -16.34
CA LEU A 116 -22.12 4.70 -17.62
C LEU A 116 -23.58 5.14 -17.42
N VAL A 117 -24.28 4.56 -16.44
CA VAL A 117 -25.65 4.96 -16.11
C VAL A 117 -25.70 6.43 -15.69
N MET A 118 -24.76 6.87 -14.84
CA MET A 118 -24.72 8.27 -14.44
C MET A 118 -24.36 9.22 -15.58
N LEU A 119 -23.44 8.85 -16.46
CA LEU A 119 -23.14 9.67 -17.65
C LEU A 119 -24.37 9.84 -18.54
N VAL A 120 -25.17 8.79 -18.71
CA VAL A 120 -26.44 8.88 -19.44
C VAL A 120 -27.42 9.82 -18.73
N LEU A 121 -27.53 9.77 -17.40
CA LEU A 121 -28.37 10.67 -16.62
C LEU A 121 -27.91 12.13 -16.71
N LEU A 122 -26.61 12.38 -16.71
CA LEU A 122 -26.06 13.73 -16.89
C LEU A 122 -26.33 14.25 -18.30
N ILE A 123 -26.14 13.43 -19.33
CA ILE A 123 -26.57 13.82 -20.71
C ILE A 123 -28.06 14.14 -20.77
N ALA A 124 -28.91 13.35 -20.12
CA ALA A 124 -30.35 13.61 -20.06
C ALA A 124 -30.68 14.93 -19.30
N ASN A 125 -29.84 15.28 -18.30
CA ASN A 125 -29.97 16.51 -17.52
C ASN A 125 -29.89 17.77 -18.38
N ILE A 126 -29.15 17.74 -19.49
CA ILE A 126 -29.05 18.85 -20.44
C ILE A 126 -30.44 19.25 -20.96
N PHE A 127 -31.37 18.29 -21.12
CA PHE A 127 -32.70 18.49 -21.70
C PHE A 127 -33.78 18.63 -20.64
N ASN A 128 -33.64 17.96 -19.49
CA ASN A 128 -34.75 17.78 -18.54
C ASN A 128 -34.51 18.42 -17.17
N GLY A 129 -33.27 18.83 -16.85
CA GLY A 129 -32.94 19.42 -15.55
C GLY A 129 -33.16 18.47 -14.36
N TRP A 130 -33.10 17.16 -14.52
CA TRP A 130 -33.47 16.19 -13.48
C TRP A 130 -32.47 16.11 -12.31
N VAL A 131 -31.22 16.35 -12.59
CA VAL A 131 -30.14 16.28 -11.57
C VAL A 131 -29.97 17.62 -10.87
N PHE A 132 -29.85 18.68 -11.65
CA PHE A 132 -29.77 20.07 -11.20
C PHE A 132 -30.31 21.02 -12.29
N GLU A 133 -30.63 22.24 -11.89
CA GLU A 133 -30.99 23.30 -12.82
C GLU A 133 -30.29 24.61 -12.44
N ILE A 134 -30.15 25.49 -13.42
CA ILE A 134 -29.65 26.86 -13.27
C ILE A 134 -30.79 27.82 -13.61
N SER A 135 -31.23 28.60 -12.64
CA SER A 135 -32.30 29.57 -12.81
C SER A 135 -31.92 30.69 -13.79
N GLU A 136 -32.89 31.54 -14.18
CA GLU A 136 -32.63 32.74 -14.99
C GLU A 136 -31.71 33.74 -14.29
N GLU A 137 -31.71 33.74 -12.96
CA GLU A 137 -30.85 34.56 -12.13
C GLU A 137 -29.44 33.95 -11.93
N ASN A 138 -29.13 32.91 -12.69
CA ASN A 138 -27.89 32.16 -12.63
C ASN A 138 -27.61 31.54 -11.24
N VAL A 139 -28.63 31.08 -10.55
CA VAL A 139 -28.55 30.40 -9.25
C VAL A 139 -28.72 28.90 -9.46
N TYR A 140 -27.79 28.15 -8.92
CA TYR A 140 -27.80 26.68 -8.92
C TYR A 140 -28.84 26.14 -7.93
N SER A 141 -29.59 25.12 -8.34
CA SER A 141 -30.49 24.35 -7.47
C SER A 141 -30.41 22.85 -7.75
N ARG A 142 -30.50 22.06 -6.69
CA ARG A 142 -30.47 20.59 -6.76
C ARG A 142 -31.90 20.09 -7.06
N ASN A 143 -32.01 19.16 -8.01
CA ASN A 143 -33.26 18.51 -8.33
C ASN A 143 -33.26 17.05 -7.85
N PHE A 144 -34.38 16.36 -8.00
CA PHE A 144 -34.68 15.05 -7.41
C PHE A 144 -33.55 14.00 -7.62
N LEU A 145 -32.95 13.91 -8.81
CA LEU A 145 -31.95 12.88 -9.12
C LEU A 145 -30.52 13.22 -8.65
N PHE A 146 -30.28 14.39 -8.05
CA PHE A 146 -28.94 14.68 -7.49
C PHE A 146 -28.48 13.63 -6.47
N VAL A 147 -29.42 13.06 -5.70
CA VAL A 147 -29.17 12.02 -4.70
C VAL A 147 -28.55 10.78 -5.34
N PHE A 148 -28.89 10.48 -6.59
CA PHE A 148 -28.37 9.31 -7.29
C PHE A 148 -26.85 9.39 -7.51
N ASN A 149 -26.31 10.58 -7.73
CA ASN A 149 -24.85 10.79 -7.78
C ASN A 149 -24.18 10.38 -6.48
N TYR A 150 -24.72 10.79 -5.33
CA TYR A 150 -24.20 10.39 -4.03
C TYR A 150 -24.30 8.87 -3.82
N VAL A 151 -25.42 8.26 -4.18
CA VAL A 151 -25.61 6.80 -4.05
C VAL A 151 -24.55 6.03 -4.85
N VAL A 152 -24.25 6.46 -6.07
CA VAL A 152 -23.22 5.81 -6.91
C VAL A 152 -21.83 6.07 -6.36
N THR A 153 -21.50 7.30 -6.00
CA THR A 153 -20.17 7.65 -5.47
C THR A 153 -19.89 6.93 -4.14
N TYR A 154 -20.84 6.94 -3.19
CA TYR A 154 -20.72 6.18 -1.95
C TYR A 154 -20.72 4.67 -2.19
N GLY A 155 -21.48 4.17 -3.17
CA GLY A 155 -21.43 2.79 -3.61
C GLY A 155 -20.02 2.37 -4.03
N TYR A 156 -19.34 3.18 -4.80
CA TYR A 156 -17.93 2.95 -5.16
C TYR A 156 -16.99 3.01 -3.95
N LEU A 157 -17.17 3.99 -3.05
CA LEU A 157 -16.35 4.10 -1.85
C LEU A 157 -16.48 2.86 -0.97
N LEU A 158 -17.70 2.44 -0.69
CA LEU A 158 -17.98 1.26 0.15
C LEU A 158 -17.54 -0.05 -0.53
N ALA A 159 -17.74 -0.20 -1.84
CA ALA A 159 -17.30 -1.36 -2.59
C ALA A 159 -15.77 -1.50 -2.57
N GLY A 160 -15.03 -0.40 -2.73
CA GLY A 160 -13.58 -0.38 -2.62
C GLY A 160 -13.10 -0.82 -1.23
N VAL A 161 -13.73 -0.30 -0.15
CA VAL A 161 -13.47 -0.77 1.23
C VAL A 161 -13.77 -2.25 1.37
N GLY A 162 -14.90 -2.72 0.82
CA GLY A 162 -15.30 -4.13 0.86
C GLY A 162 -14.26 -5.04 0.19
N ILE A 163 -13.71 -4.64 -0.97
CA ILE A 163 -12.65 -5.35 -1.67
C ILE A 163 -11.41 -5.48 -0.76
N LEU A 164 -10.97 -4.37 -0.18
CA LEU A 164 -9.79 -4.32 0.70
C LEU A 164 -10.02 -5.11 1.99
N TYR A 165 -11.20 -5.00 2.61
CA TYR A 165 -11.55 -5.74 3.82
C TYR A 165 -11.64 -7.25 3.60
N LYS A 166 -12.33 -7.69 2.55
CA LYS A 166 -12.46 -9.12 2.18
C LYS A 166 -11.09 -9.76 1.95
N ASN A 167 -10.17 -9.00 1.39
CA ASN A 167 -8.82 -9.47 1.07
C ASN A 167 -7.76 -9.06 2.10
N ARG A 168 -8.17 -8.59 3.31
CA ARG A 168 -7.24 -8.12 4.37
C ARG A 168 -6.17 -9.12 4.79
N ARG A 169 -6.36 -10.42 4.53
CA ARG A 169 -5.37 -11.47 4.76
C ARG A 169 -4.30 -11.55 3.66
N ARG A 170 -4.60 -11.05 2.46
CA ARG A 170 -3.67 -10.96 1.31
C ARG A 170 -2.96 -9.61 1.31
N THR A 171 -3.71 -8.54 1.56
CA THR A 171 -3.15 -7.21 1.81
C THR A 171 -2.57 -7.19 3.22
N LYS A 172 -1.29 -6.85 3.34
CA LYS A 172 -0.61 -6.74 4.64
C LYS A 172 -1.39 -5.79 5.55
N ARG A 173 -1.36 -6.01 6.88
CA ARG A 173 -2.03 -5.21 7.92
C ARG A 173 -1.87 -3.68 7.75
N TYR A 174 -0.79 -3.26 7.10
CA TYR A 174 -0.45 -1.85 6.85
C TYR A 174 -1.32 -1.16 5.79
N THR A 175 -1.99 -1.89 4.91
CA THR A 175 -2.83 -1.29 3.85
C THR A 175 -4.23 -0.93 4.36
N TYR A 176 -4.72 -1.55 5.43
CA TYR A 176 -6.09 -1.36 5.91
C TYR A 176 -6.30 -0.05 6.70
N LEU A 177 -5.39 0.27 7.63
CA LEU A 177 -5.49 1.49 8.44
C LEU A 177 -5.44 2.77 7.58
N PRO A 178 -4.56 2.88 6.59
CA PRO A 178 -4.52 4.02 5.67
C PRO A 178 -5.79 4.23 4.86
N VAL A 179 -6.43 3.14 4.47
CA VAL A 179 -7.71 3.19 3.75
C VAL A 179 -8.82 3.77 4.63
N LEU A 180 -8.85 3.41 5.90
CA LEU A 180 -9.78 4.03 6.86
C LEU A 180 -9.46 5.52 7.05
N LEU A 181 -8.17 5.88 7.13
CA LEU A 181 -7.73 7.28 7.23
C LEU A 181 -8.06 8.10 5.96
N PHE A 182 -8.20 7.46 4.80
CA PHE A 182 -8.70 8.10 3.59
C PHE A 182 -10.22 8.29 3.64
N ILE A 183 -10.97 7.24 3.99
CA ILE A 183 -12.44 7.26 3.88
C ILE A 183 -13.10 8.11 4.95
N LEU A 184 -12.56 8.12 6.17
CA LEU A 184 -13.17 8.85 7.27
C LEU A 184 -13.26 10.37 7.00
N PRO A 185 -12.21 11.08 6.58
CA PRO A 185 -12.33 12.49 6.17
C PRO A 185 -13.34 12.69 5.04
N VAL A 186 -13.29 11.84 3.99
CA VAL A 186 -14.21 11.95 2.84
C VAL A 186 -15.64 11.77 3.27
N ALA A 187 -15.96 10.80 4.12
CA ALA A 187 -17.31 10.56 4.63
C ALA A 187 -17.82 11.73 5.48
N ILE A 188 -16.97 12.30 6.35
CA ILE A 188 -17.32 13.45 7.18
C ILE A 188 -17.54 14.68 6.31
N GLY A 189 -16.59 15.00 5.40
CA GLY A 189 -16.68 16.19 4.56
C GLY A 189 -17.85 16.16 3.61
N SER A 190 -18.14 15.01 3.01
CA SER A 190 -19.31 14.86 2.13
C SER A 190 -20.64 14.91 2.89
N LEU A 191 -20.70 14.36 4.11
CA LEU A 191 -21.88 14.47 4.96
C LEU A 191 -22.14 15.93 5.35
N LEU A 192 -21.11 16.67 5.74
CA LEU A 192 -21.23 18.11 6.06
C LEU A 192 -21.72 18.89 4.83
N GLN A 193 -21.17 18.66 3.65
CA GLN A 193 -21.58 19.33 2.41
C GLN A 193 -23.00 18.92 1.97
N PHE A 194 -23.44 17.72 2.31
CA PHE A 194 -24.82 17.28 2.07
C PHE A 194 -25.80 17.98 2.99
N LEU A 195 -25.49 18.08 4.28
CA LEU A 195 -26.37 18.67 5.31
C LEU A 195 -26.41 20.21 5.26
N PHE A 196 -25.29 20.84 4.94
CA PHE A 196 -25.12 22.30 4.97
C PHE A 196 -24.83 22.81 3.55
N TYR A 197 -25.84 23.38 2.90
CA TYR A 197 -25.67 24.01 1.60
C TYR A 197 -24.74 25.23 1.69
N GLY A 198 -23.79 25.33 0.73
CA GLY A 198 -22.87 26.45 0.65
C GLY A 198 -21.49 26.21 1.32
N ILE A 199 -21.24 25.02 1.87
CA ILE A 199 -19.95 24.62 2.40
C ILE A 199 -19.24 23.70 1.41
N ALA A 200 -17.97 24.00 1.06
CA ALA A 200 -17.13 23.18 0.18
C ALA A 200 -16.14 22.37 1.02
N THR A 201 -16.56 21.25 1.57
CA THR A 201 -15.73 20.41 2.44
C THR A 201 -15.31 19.08 1.82
N LEU A 202 -15.99 18.64 0.77
CA LEU A 202 -15.78 17.32 0.15
C LEU A 202 -14.37 17.18 -0.41
N TRP A 203 -13.95 18.12 -1.27
CA TRP A 203 -12.67 17.98 -1.96
C TRP A 203 -11.46 18.30 -1.07
N LEU A 204 -11.61 19.19 -0.10
CA LEU A 204 -10.61 19.35 0.97
C LEU A 204 -10.45 18.03 1.75
N SER A 205 -11.55 17.40 2.11
CA SER A 205 -11.52 16.11 2.84
C SER A 205 -10.92 14.99 2.00
N ALA A 206 -11.21 14.96 0.70
CA ALA A 206 -10.59 14.03 -0.25
C ALA A 206 -9.07 14.28 -0.37
N ALA A 207 -8.66 15.55 -0.41
CA ALA A 207 -7.25 15.92 -0.45
C ALA A 207 -6.50 15.49 0.83
N ILE A 208 -7.11 15.67 2.02
CA ILE A 208 -6.56 15.17 3.29
C ILE A 208 -6.47 13.65 3.28
N GLY A 209 -7.51 12.97 2.81
CA GLY A 209 -7.54 11.52 2.70
C GLY A 209 -6.48 10.97 1.76
N LEU A 210 -6.32 11.56 0.56
CA LEU A 210 -5.26 11.19 -0.39
C LEU A 210 -3.88 11.47 0.19
N THR A 211 -3.69 12.56 0.94
CA THR A 211 -2.42 12.85 1.62
C THR A 211 -2.09 11.76 2.66
N SER A 212 -3.07 11.34 3.45
CA SER A 212 -2.91 10.25 4.41
C SER A 212 -2.54 8.92 3.72
N LEU A 213 -3.18 8.64 2.59
CA LEU A 213 -2.89 7.46 1.78
C LEU A 213 -1.48 7.54 1.16
N TYR A 214 -1.04 8.72 0.69
CA TYR A 214 0.31 8.96 0.19
C TYR A 214 1.38 8.67 1.24
N ILE A 215 1.23 9.26 2.44
CA ILE A 215 2.16 9.04 3.56
C ILE A 215 2.27 7.55 3.88
N SER A 216 1.16 6.84 3.88
CA SER A 216 1.16 5.40 4.12
C SER A 216 1.87 4.60 3.03
N MET A 217 1.63 4.94 1.75
CA MET A 217 2.32 4.28 0.63
C MET A 217 3.83 4.52 0.68
N GLN A 218 4.27 5.72 1.04
CA GLN A 218 5.68 6.04 1.26
C GLN A 218 6.28 5.25 2.42
N THR A 219 5.54 5.12 3.52
CA THR A 219 5.97 4.35 4.68
C THR A 219 6.10 2.86 4.35
N GLU A 220 5.15 2.27 3.61
CA GLU A 220 5.27 0.89 3.12
C GLU A 220 6.53 0.69 2.27
N ASN A 221 6.82 1.60 1.34
CA ASN A 221 8.01 1.55 0.49
C ASN A 221 9.32 1.73 1.28
N ALA A 222 9.28 2.49 2.39
CA ALA A 222 10.42 2.66 3.28
C ALA A 222 10.73 1.42 4.13
N TYR A 223 9.77 0.51 4.32
CA TYR A 223 9.92 -0.66 5.20
C TYR A 223 10.22 -1.97 4.47
N LEU A 224 10.07 -2.02 3.16
CA LEU A 224 10.32 -3.22 2.37
C LEU A 224 11.64 -3.15 1.62
N ASP A 225 12.32 -4.29 1.51
CA ASP A 225 13.39 -4.49 0.54
C ASP A 225 12.80 -4.59 -0.86
N ARG A 226 13.23 -3.71 -1.77
CA ARG A 226 12.64 -3.58 -3.12
C ARG A 226 12.83 -4.82 -3.99
N LEU A 227 13.92 -5.55 -3.80
CA LEU A 227 14.23 -6.72 -4.59
C LEU A 227 13.43 -7.94 -4.13
N THR A 228 13.46 -8.22 -2.84
CA THR A 228 12.94 -9.46 -2.27
C THR A 228 11.51 -9.34 -1.74
N GLY A 229 11.05 -8.12 -1.50
CA GLY A 229 9.74 -7.81 -0.94
C GLY A 229 9.53 -8.28 0.50
N VAL A 230 10.58 -8.74 1.23
CA VAL A 230 10.56 -8.90 2.69
C VAL A 230 10.82 -7.55 3.35
N TYR A 231 10.75 -7.49 4.68
CA TYR A 231 11.10 -6.26 5.37
C TYR A 231 12.60 -5.94 5.19
N ASN A 232 12.93 -4.65 5.21
CA ASN A 232 14.32 -4.22 5.19
C ASN A 232 14.89 -4.11 6.62
N ARG A 233 16.19 -3.83 6.72
CA ARG A 233 16.90 -3.65 7.98
C ARG A 233 16.30 -2.55 8.86
N TYR A 234 15.89 -1.43 8.29
CA TYR A 234 15.31 -0.31 9.02
C TYR A 234 14.03 -0.73 9.77
N TYR A 235 13.13 -1.44 9.08
CA TYR A 235 11.91 -1.93 9.72
C TYR A 235 12.21 -2.99 10.79
N LEU A 236 13.16 -3.88 10.52
CA LEU A 236 13.61 -4.89 11.49
C LEU A 236 14.08 -4.24 12.79
N GLU A 237 14.96 -3.24 12.71
CA GLU A 237 15.48 -2.53 13.88
C GLU A 237 14.40 -1.80 14.66
N THR A 238 13.42 -1.22 13.95
CA THR A 238 12.22 -0.59 14.53
C THR A 238 11.35 -1.61 15.26
N TYR A 239 11.12 -2.77 14.63
CA TYR A 239 10.31 -3.86 15.19
C TYR A 239 10.93 -4.45 16.44
N VAL A 240 12.25 -4.74 16.40
CA VAL A 240 12.99 -5.22 17.58
C VAL A 240 12.92 -4.18 18.70
N GLY A 241 13.11 -2.90 18.40
CA GLY A 241 12.94 -1.82 19.39
C GLY A 241 11.55 -1.78 20.02
N ALA A 242 10.51 -2.09 19.26
CA ALA A 242 9.14 -2.20 19.78
C ALA A 242 8.95 -3.43 20.69
N LEU A 243 9.60 -4.57 20.38
CA LEU A 243 9.60 -5.75 21.25
C LEU A 243 10.24 -5.47 22.62
N TYR A 244 11.37 -4.76 22.62
CA TYR A 244 12.01 -4.35 23.86
C TYR A 244 11.16 -3.41 24.70
N LYS A 245 10.48 -2.46 24.07
CA LYS A 245 9.53 -1.57 24.77
C LYS A 245 8.32 -2.35 25.33
N GLU A 246 7.76 -3.29 24.53
CA GLU A 246 6.62 -4.12 24.97
C GLU A 246 7.04 -4.97 26.18
N ALA A 247 8.23 -5.56 26.18
CA ALA A 247 8.75 -6.36 27.28
C ALA A 247 9.01 -5.55 28.57
N ALA A 248 9.28 -4.25 28.46
CA ALA A 248 9.43 -3.38 29.62
C ALA A 248 8.09 -3.12 30.36
N TYR A 249 6.97 -3.19 29.65
CA TYR A 249 5.63 -2.97 30.23
C TYR A 249 4.91 -4.27 30.62
N ASP A 250 5.12 -5.38 29.92
CA ASP A 250 4.46 -6.67 30.16
C ASP A 250 5.47 -7.78 30.47
N PHE A 251 5.63 -8.09 31.78
CA PHE A 251 6.55 -9.10 32.26
C PHE A 251 6.21 -10.54 31.85
N LYS A 252 5.03 -10.81 31.27
CA LYS A 252 4.61 -12.17 30.86
C LYS A 252 5.00 -12.53 29.41
N LYS A 253 5.26 -11.54 28.54
CA LYS A 253 5.59 -11.77 27.09
C LYS A 253 7.01 -11.36 26.78
N LYS A 254 7.99 -12.08 27.32
CA LYS A 254 9.37 -11.59 27.32
C LYS A 254 10.28 -12.20 26.26
N LYS A 255 10.06 -13.47 25.87
CA LYS A 255 11.03 -14.16 25.00
C LYS A 255 10.64 -14.07 23.53
N PHE A 256 11.63 -13.84 22.69
CA PHE A 256 11.52 -14.01 21.25
C PHE A 256 12.77 -14.69 20.71
N ALA A 257 12.64 -15.41 19.60
CA ALA A 257 13.73 -16.02 18.90
C ALA A 257 14.12 -15.21 17.66
N ALA A 258 15.38 -15.19 17.34
CA ALA A 258 15.92 -14.66 16.12
C ALA A 258 16.74 -15.72 15.38
N LEU A 259 16.58 -15.77 14.05
CA LEU A 259 17.42 -16.58 13.17
C LEU A 259 18.13 -15.66 12.19
N MET A 260 19.45 -15.66 12.21
CA MET A 260 20.28 -15.01 11.18
C MET A 260 20.63 -16.05 10.12
N ILE A 261 20.40 -15.73 8.88
CA ILE A 261 20.54 -16.60 7.73
C ILE A 261 21.44 -15.93 6.70
N ASP A 262 22.45 -16.63 6.23
CA ASP A 262 23.36 -16.22 5.16
C ASP A 262 23.28 -17.24 4.01
N ILE A 263 23.28 -16.75 2.76
CA ILE A 263 23.29 -17.62 1.59
C ILE A 263 24.71 -18.09 1.31
N ASP A 264 24.97 -19.40 1.46
CA ASP A 264 26.29 -19.95 1.25
C ASP A 264 26.79 -19.70 -0.18
N ASN A 265 28.05 -19.29 -0.30
CA ASN A 265 28.73 -19.04 -1.57
C ASN A 265 28.01 -18.05 -2.50
N PHE A 266 27.22 -17.10 -1.97
CA PHE A 266 26.47 -16.13 -2.77
C PHE A 266 27.37 -15.33 -3.73
N LYS A 267 28.56 -14.95 -3.28
CA LYS A 267 29.56 -14.29 -4.13
C LYS A 267 29.91 -15.15 -5.36
N SER A 268 30.10 -16.45 -5.18
CA SER A 268 30.38 -17.37 -6.31
C SER A 268 29.21 -17.45 -7.30
N ILE A 269 27.97 -17.36 -6.82
CA ILE A 269 26.79 -17.29 -7.71
C ILE A 269 26.87 -16.04 -8.56
N ASN A 270 27.14 -14.87 -7.94
CA ASN A 270 27.28 -13.60 -8.67
C ASN A 270 28.45 -13.64 -9.68
N ASP A 271 29.61 -14.11 -9.24
CA ASP A 271 30.83 -14.10 -10.05
C ASP A 271 30.73 -15.06 -11.27
N ARG A 272 30.04 -16.21 -11.08
CA ARG A 272 29.92 -17.24 -12.14
C ARG A 272 28.72 -17.00 -13.07
N TYR A 273 27.57 -16.53 -12.55
CA TYR A 273 26.32 -16.47 -13.28
C TYR A 273 25.79 -15.04 -13.48
N GLY A 274 26.47 -14.04 -12.91
CA GLY A 274 26.10 -12.62 -13.00
C GLY A 274 25.09 -12.18 -11.95
N HIS A 275 25.01 -10.87 -11.75
CA HIS A 275 24.17 -10.24 -10.69
C HIS A 275 22.67 -10.50 -10.87
N VAL A 276 22.19 -10.66 -12.11
CA VAL A 276 20.77 -10.97 -12.38
C VAL A 276 20.36 -12.32 -11.79
N VAL A 277 21.27 -13.30 -11.86
CA VAL A 277 21.07 -14.63 -11.25
C VAL A 277 21.19 -14.55 -9.73
N GLY A 278 22.10 -13.73 -9.21
CA GLY A 278 22.19 -13.45 -7.77
C GLY A 278 20.92 -12.78 -7.24
N ASP A 279 20.36 -11.83 -7.95
CA ASP A 279 19.08 -11.20 -7.59
C ASP A 279 17.93 -12.22 -7.58
N ASP A 280 17.87 -13.14 -8.54
CA ASP A 280 16.88 -14.24 -8.52
C ASP A 280 17.10 -15.17 -7.34
N ALA A 281 18.34 -15.48 -6.98
CA ALA A 281 18.69 -16.26 -5.78
C ALA A 281 18.17 -15.59 -4.49
N LEU A 282 18.34 -14.29 -4.34
CA LEU A 282 17.79 -13.50 -3.22
C LEU A 282 16.26 -13.53 -3.16
N ILE A 283 15.60 -13.36 -4.31
CA ILE A 283 14.15 -13.45 -4.42
C ILE A 283 13.65 -14.85 -4.01
N ARG A 284 14.32 -15.90 -4.46
CA ARG A 284 13.97 -17.29 -4.12
C ARG A 284 14.17 -17.58 -2.64
N THR A 285 15.31 -17.17 -2.09
CA THR A 285 15.57 -17.27 -0.65
C THR A 285 14.46 -16.63 0.16
N SER A 286 14.05 -15.42 -0.17
CA SER A 286 12.96 -14.75 0.52
C SER A 286 11.64 -15.52 0.46
N ARG A 287 11.34 -16.19 -0.65
CA ARG A 287 10.14 -17.03 -0.81
C ARG A 287 10.22 -18.30 0.02
N ILE A 288 11.37 -18.98 0.03
CA ILE A 288 11.61 -20.17 0.88
C ILE A 288 11.42 -19.81 2.34
N LEU A 289 12.09 -18.75 2.81
CA LEU A 289 12.00 -18.31 4.20
C LEU A 289 10.55 -17.96 4.60
N ARG A 290 9.81 -17.21 3.75
CA ARG A 290 8.41 -16.89 4.00
C ARG A 290 7.49 -18.12 4.03
N ALA A 291 7.76 -19.12 3.20
CA ALA A 291 6.98 -20.35 3.16
C ALA A 291 7.21 -21.22 4.41
N SER A 292 8.44 -21.16 4.98
CA SER A 292 8.83 -21.96 6.15
C SER A 292 8.32 -21.39 7.47
N VAL A 293 7.98 -20.08 7.52
CA VAL A 293 7.57 -19.44 8.78
C VAL A 293 6.06 -19.18 8.83
N GLY A 294 5.52 -19.20 10.04
CA GLY A 294 4.12 -18.87 10.28
C GLY A 294 3.80 -17.38 10.09
N LYS A 295 2.51 -17.05 10.12
CA LYS A 295 2.00 -15.67 9.89
C LYS A 295 2.49 -14.63 10.91
N ASN A 296 2.94 -15.07 12.08
CA ASN A 296 3.38 -14.19 13.17
C ASN A 296 4.90 -13.95 13.16
N ALA A 297 5.62 -14.50 12.19
CA ALA A 297 7.05 -14.28 12.02
C ALA A 297 7.32 -13.03 11.16
N LEU A 298 8.36 -12.29 11.52
CA LEU A 298 8.90 -11.22 10.70
C LEU A 298 10.10 -11.78 9.92
N VAL A 299 10.12 -11.63 8.61
CA VAL A 299 11.25 -11.95 7.74
C VAL A 299 11.78 -10.66 7.15
N ALA A 300 13.06 -10.38 7.36
CA ALA A 300 13.73 -9.18 6.87
C ALA A 300 15.02 -9.53 6.14
N ARG A 301 15.40 -8.73 5.14
CA ARG A 301 16.74 -8.71 4.58
C ARG A 301 17.58 -7.75 5.40
N TYR A 302 18.61 -8.28 6.04
CA TYR A 302 19.47 -7.53 6.95
C TYR A 302 20.56 -6.77 6.22
N GLY A 303 21.18 -7.40 5.21
CA GLY A 303 22.21 -6.81 4.36
C GLY A 303 22.48 -7.74 3.18
N GLY A 304 23.18 -7.36 2.18
CA GLY A 304 23.65 -8.21 1.07
C GLY A 304 22.85 -9.49 0.80
N ASP A 305 23.42 -10.61 1.24
CA ASP A 305 22.87 -11.98 1.21
C ASP A 305 22.33 -12.48 2.56
N GLU A 306 22.25 -11.58 3.56
CA GLU A 306 21.86 -11.91 4.92
C GLU A 306 20.38 -11.60 5.15
N PHE A 307 19.68 -12.55 5.78
CA PHE A 307 18.27 -12.43 6.19
C PHE A 307 18.16 -12.65 7.70
N LEU A 308 17.18 -12.00 8.33
CA LEU A 308 16.88 -12.19 9.74
C LEU A 308 15.38 -12.46 9.91
N ILE A 309 15.07 -13.49 10.71
CA ILE A 309 13.70 -13.87 11.08
C ILE A 309 13.53 -13.63 12.57
N ILE A 310 12.44 -12.94 12.94
CA ILE A 310 12.02 -12.78 14.34
C ILE A 310 10.75 -13.58 14.58
N LEU A 311 10.76 -14.38 15.65
CA LEU A 311 9.66 -15.23 16.09
C LEU A 311 9.26 -14.85 17.51
N ARG A 312 8.00 -14.54 17.75
CA ARG A 312 7.46 -14.27 19.08
C ARG A 312 7.18 -15.57 19.80
N GLU A 313 7.42 -15.62 21.11
CA GLU A 313 6.99 -16.68 22.03
C GLU A 313 7.47 -18.09 21.62
N LYS A 314 8.70 -18.20 21.07
CA LYS A 314 9.34 -19.46 20.71
C LYS A 314 10.46 -19.81 21.69
N ASN A 315 10.56 -21.10 22.03
CA ASN A 315 11.67 -21.66 22.80
C ASN A 315 12.78 -22.19 21.88
N GLU A 316 13.89 -22.63 22.47
CA GLU A 316 15.04 -23.15 21.71
C GLU A 316 14.70 -24.38 20.86
N MET A 317 13.92 -25.32 21.39
CA MET A 317 13.54 -26.55 20.69
C MET A 317 12.68 -26.24 19.45
N GLU A 318 11.65 -25.40 19.62
CA GLU A 318 10.81 -24.98 18.49
C GLU A 318 11.58 -24.19 17.44
N THR A 319 12.58 -23.39 17.87
CA THR A 319 13.43 -22.62 16.97
C THR A 319 14.38 -23.54 16.20
N ALA A 320 14.98 -24.53 16.85
CA ALA A 320 15.81 -25.54 16.19
C ALA A 320 15.03 -26.39 15.18
N LEU A 321 13.78 -26.77 15.48
CA LEU A 321 12.90 -27.46 14.54
C LEU A 321 12.63 -26.61 13.30
N LEU A 322 12.40 -25.31 13.46
CA LEU A 322 12.20 -24.40 12.34
C LEU A 322 13.45 -24.27 11.46
N VAL A 323 14.64 -24.26 12.04
CA VAL A 323 15.90 -24.29 11.26
C VAL A 323 15.94 -25.51 10.35
N GLY A 324 15.59 -26.70 10.88
CA GLY A 324 15.48 -27.95 10.09
C GLY A 324 14.43 -27.85 8.99
N GLU A 325 13.28 -27.24 9.27
CA GLU A 325 12.21 -27.02 8.28
C GLU A 325 12.68 -26.08 7.15
N ILE A 326 13.37 -24.99 7.45
CA ILE A 326 13.92 -24.08 6.45
C ILE A 326 14.93 -24.81 5.55
N GLN A 327 15.83 -25.62 6.14
CA GLN A 327 16.82 -26.40 5.38
C GLN A 327 16.14 -27.45 4.49
N ASN A 328 15.13 -28.14 4.98
CA ASN A 328 14.34 -29.11 4.21
C ASN A 328 13.60 -28.46 3.05
N ASN A 329 12.99 -27.30 3.27
CA ASN A 329 12.30 -26.53 2.22
C ASN A 329 13.28 -26.03 1.15
N CYS A 330 14.50 -25.62 1.56
CA CYS A 330 15.56 -25.27 0.63
C CYS A 330 15.99 -26.47 -0.22
N ALA A 331 16.21 -27.63 0.42
CA ALA A 331 16.57 -28.87 -0.30
C ALA A 331 15.45 -29.33 -1.24
N ALA A 332 14.18 -29.25 -0.82
CA ALA A 332 13.03 -29.54 -1.67
C ALA A 332 12.96 -28.60 -2.88
N PHE A 333 13.20 -27.30 -2.66
CA PHE A 333 13.28 -26.32 -3.72
C PHE A 333 14.38 -26.69 -4.74
N ASN A 334 15.59 -27.01 -4.28
CA ASN A 334 16.70 -27.38 -5.17
C ASN A 334 16.42 -28.63 -6.03
N ARG A 335 15.58 -29.58 -5.57
CA ARG A 335 15.21 -30.77 -6.36
C ARG A 335 14.36 -30.47 -7.59
N ILE A 336 13.55 -29.42 -7.53
CA ILE A 336 12.66 -29.02 -8.63
C ILE A 336 13.23 -27.86 -9.45
N TRP A 337 14.41 -27.36 -9.03
CA TRP A 337 15.06 -26.19 -9.59
C TRP A 337 16.08 -26.60 -10.66
N ASP A 338 15.73 -26.40 -11.91
CA ASP A 338 16.58 -26.70 -13.08
C ASP A 338 17.54 -25.53 -13.36
N LYS A 339 18.57 -25.40 -12.54
CA LYS A 339 19.66 -24.40 -12.67
C LYS A 339 21.00 -25.00 -12.27
N ASP A 340 22.08 -24.42 -12.79
CA ASP A 340 23.44 -24.86 -12.58
C ASP A 340 24.01 -24.56 -11.17
N TYR A 341 23.20 -23.99 -10.26
CA TYR A 341 23.59 -23.75 -8.88
C TYR A 341 22.52 -24.22 -7.92
N THR A 342 22.92 -24.53 -6.69
CA THR A 342 22.03 -24.91 -5.60
C THR A 342 22.08 -23.86 -4.50
N LEU A 343 20.92 -23.58 -3.90
CA LEU A 343 20.84 -22.73 -2.72
C LEU A 343 21.16 -23.56 -1.47
N SER A 344 21.96 -23.01 -0.57
CA SER A 344 22.11 -23.52 0.78
C SER A 344 22.27 -22.37 1.76
N PHE A 345 21.92 -22.58 3.02
CA PHE A 345 21.91 -21.56 4.04
C PHE A 345 22.75 -21.94 5.24
N SER A 346 23.55 -21.02 5.74
CA SER A 346 24.10 -21.06 7.09
C SER A 346 23.13 -20.33 8.02
N ILE A 347 22.61 -21.00 9.05
CA ILE A 347 21.57 -20.49 9.94
C ILE A 347 22.03 -20.58 11.38
N GLY A 348 22.20 -19.42 12.01
CA GLY A 348 22.37 -19.32 13.46
C GLY A 348 21.11 -18.80 14.12
N TYR A 349 20.82 -19.24 15.34
CA TYR A 349 19.65 -18.76 16.06
C TYR A 349 19.97 -18.42 17.52
N THR A 350 19.18 -17.56 18.09
CA THR A 350 19.26 -17.11 19.48
C THR A 350 17.86 -16.92 20.04
N VAL A 351 17.62 -17.42 21.25
CA VAL A 351 16.40 -17.11 22.02
C VAL A 351 16.77 -16.07 23.07
N VAL A 352 16.07 -14.97 23.08
CA VAL A 352 16.41 -13.80 23.89
C VAL A 352 15.27 -13.44 24.83
N ASP A 353 15.63 -13.15 26.06
CA ASP A 353 14.79 -12.43 27.02
C ASP A 353 15.21 -10.96 27.05
N PRO A 354 14.38 -10.03 26.52
CA PRO A 354 14.72 -8.61 26.45
C PRO A 354 14.91 -7.93 27.80
N SER A 355 14.55 -8.59 28.91
CA SER A 355 14.81 -8.07 30.26
C SER A 355 16.22 -8.34 30.77
N VAL A 356 16.93 -9.24 30.10
CA VAL A 356 18.29 -9.68 30.50
C VAL A 356 19.36 -9.23 29.50
N VAL A 357 18.99 -9.18 28.22
CA VAL A 357 19.90 -8.88 27.09
C VAL A 357 19.44 -7.58 26.45
N ASP A 358 20.35 -6.62 26.30
CA ASP A 358 20.01 -5.38 25.60
C ASP A 358 19.93 -5.57 24.07
N LYS A 359 19.43 -4.55 23.37
CA LYS A 359 19.19 -4.59 21.93
C LYS A 359 20.48 -4.76 21.13
N GLU A 360 21.59 -4.18 21.55
CA GLU A 360 22.86 -4.23 20.84
C GLU A 360 23.48 -5.62 20.99
N GLU A 361 23.53 -6.14 22.20
CA GLU A 361 24.02 -7.48 22.52
C GLU A 361 23.15 -8.56 21.81
N PHE A 362 21.85 -8.33 21.63
CA PHE A 362 20.97 -9.20 20.83
C PHE A 362 21.49 -9.39 19.40
N PHE A 363 21.78 -8.31 18.69
CA PHE A 363 22.30 -8.41 17.31
C PHE A 363 23.67 -9.10 17.28
N ILE A 364 24.56 -8.78 18.23
CA ILE A 364 25.89 -9.40 18.35
C ILE A 364 25.75 -10.90 18.58
N ARG A 365 24.90 -11.36 19.49
CA ARG A 365 24.69 -12.80 19.76
C ARG A 365 24.15 -13.53 18.56
N THR A 366 23.19 -12.91 17.84
CA THR A 366 22.56 -13.53 16.68
C THR A 366 23.55 -13.67 15.52
N ASP A 367 24.40 -12.66 15.29
CA ASP A 367 25.45 -12.68 14.29
C ASP A 367 26.51 -13.75 14.63
N ARG A 368 26.99 -13.80 15.89
CA ARG A 368 27.93 -14.83 16.35
C ARG A 368 27.38 -16.24 16.14
N ALA A 369 26.09 -16.48 16.41
CA ALA A 369 25.47 -17.78 16.20
C ALA A 369 25.51 -18.19 14.73
N MET A 370 25.21 -17.29 13.81
CA MET A 370 25.28 -17.52 12.36
C MET A 370 26.70 -17.80 11.89
N TYR A 371 27.66 -17.00 12.36
CA TYR A 371 29.06 -17.20 12.01
C TYR A 371 29.61 -18.55 12.51
N ALA A 372 29.21 -18.99 13.71
CA ALA A 372 29.54 -20.31 14.23
C ALA A 372 28.99 -21.43 13.36
N ALA A 373 27.70 -21.31 12.92
CA ALA A 373 27.09 -22.28 12.01
C ALA A 373 27.80 -22.34 10.64
N LYS A 374 28.24 -21.19 10.13
CA LYS A 374 28.98 -21.08 8.86
C LYS A 374 30.36 -21.77 8.96
N ARG A 375 31.07 -21.55 10.04
CA ARG A 375 32.39 -22.23 10.31
C ARG A 375 32.23 -23.73 10.42
N GLN A 376 31.28 -24.20 11.23
CA GLN A 376 31.04 -25.64 11.40
C GLN A 376 30.74 -26.33 10.07
N LYS A 377 29.96 -25.65 9.17
CA LYS A 377 29.64 -26.16 7.85
C LYS A 377 30.86 -26.23 6.92
N ALA A 378 31.76 -25.25 7.00
CA ALA A 378 33.03 -25.25 6.26
C ALA A 378 33.93 -26.41 6.70
N GLU A 379 34.11 -26.62 8.00
CA GLU A 379 34.90 -27.72 8.55
C GLU A 379 34.37 -29.10 8.12
N VAL A 380 33.05 -29.30 8.11
CA VAL A 380 32.44 -30.56 7.63
C VAL A 380 32.58 -30.71 6.10
N GLY A 381 32.59 -29.61 5.33
CA GLY A 381 32.77 -29.60 3.88
C GLY A 381 34.22 -29.96 3.47
N GLU A 382 35.23 -29.54 4.24
CA GLU A 382 36.66 -29.89 4.00
C GLU A 382 36.97 -31.36 4.29
N HIS A 383 36.17 -32.06 5.10
CA HIS A 383 36.32 -33.48 5.39
C HIS A 383 35.55 -34.41 4.42
N ARG A 384 34.91 -33.91 3.37
CA ARG A 384 34.31 -34.76 2.36
C ARG A 384 35.39 -35.21 1.36
N PRO A 385 35.66 -36.51 1.20
CA PRO A 385 36.57 -36.99 0.17
C PRO A 385 36.06 -36.55 -1.21
N PRO A 386 36.95 -36.26 -2.17
CA PRO A 386 36.52 -35.89 -3.52
C PRO A 386 35.63 -37.00 -4.09
N PRO A 387 34.56 -36.67 -4.86
CA PRO A 387 33.76 -37.67 -5.52
C PRO A 387 34.68 -38.54 -6.35
N SER A 388 34.63 -39.87 -6.10
CA SER A 388 35.32 -40.86 -6.93
C SER A 388 34.88 -40.67 -8.38
N ALA A 389 35.85 -40.33 -9.26
CA ALA A 389 35.61 -40.31 -10.66
C ALA A 389 35.22 -41.74 -11.12
N GLU A 390 33.95 -41.93 -11.50
CA GLU A 390 33.49 -42.99 -12.37
C GLU A 390 33.02 -42.38 -13.70
#